data_92423d4eec655733e92619ab15ca0c50
#
_entry.id   92423d4eec655733e92619ab15ca0c50
#
_cell.length_a   1.000
_cell.length_b   1.000
_cell.length_c   1.000
_cell.angle_alpha   90.00
_cell.angle_beta   90.00
_cell.angle_gamma   90.00
#
_symmetry.space_group_name_H-M   'P 1'
#
loop_
_entity.id
_entity.type
_entity.pdbx_description
1 polymer ?
#
loop_
_entity_poly.entity_id
_entity_poly.type
_entity_poly.pdbx_seq_one_letter_code
_entity_poly.pdbx_strand_id
1 'polypeptide(L)'
;MNPNIEFSIKTAQAYNAVCKPLCQELGLSQTALDILLFLANNPDYKTARDIVEVRHIKANLVSMNVDKLVQEGYLERYAVVGDRRKTKLLCTGKADPIIRKGRVVQNAFFKRLLDHVEPADQEVFFRTMELIGKNLEIGRAHV
;
A
#
# COMPACT_ATOMS: atom_id res chain seq x y z
N MET A 1 14.77 -3.63 22.65
CA MET A 1 14.36 -3.99 21.26
C MET A 1 15.41 -3.48 20.30
N ASN A 2 15.68 -4.23 19.22
CA ASN A 2 16.60 -3.79 18.18
C ASN A 2 16.09 -2.51 17.52
N PRO A 3 16.92 -1.43 17.41
CA PRO A 3 16.47 -0.15 16.84
C PRO A 3 15.90 -0.25 15.42
N ASN A 4 16.40 -1.19 14.62
CA ASN A 4 15.90 -1.37 13.24
C ASN A 4 14.48 -1.94 13.23
N ILE A 5 14.20 -2.88 14.12
CA ILE A 5 12.85 -3.46 14.29
C ILE A 5 11.91 -2.41 14.87
N GLU A 6 12.36 -1.69 15.88
CA GLU A 6 11.59 -0.62 16.51
C GLU A 6 11.20 0.46 15.50
N PHE A 7 12.11 0.86 14.63
CA PHE A 7 11.86 1.82 13.58
C PHE A 7 10.72 1.36 12.64
N SER A 8 10.76 0.10 12.19
CA SER A 8 9.72 -0.46 11.32
C SER A 8 8.35 -0.45 11.99
N ILE A 9 8.30 -0.88 13.26
CA ILE A 9 7.05 -0.91 14.02
C ILE A 9 6.49 0.51 14.21
N LYS A 10 7.34 1.45 14.62
CA LYS A 10 6.93 2.85 14.85
C LYS A 10 6.43 3.51 13.57
N THR A 11 7.09 3.24 12.44
CA THR A 11 6.68 3.78 11.15
C THR A 11 5.30 3.29 10.76
N ALA A 12 5.05 1.98 10.87
CA ALA A 12 3.75 1.39 10.55
C ALA A 12 2.64 1.92 11.48
N GLN A 13 2.90 2.00 12.78
CA GLN A 13 1.96 2.51 13.76
C GLN A 13 1.63 3.99 13.50
N ALA A 14 2.63 4.80 13.19
CA ALA A 14 2.44 6.21 12.90
C ALA A 14 1.62 6.42 11.62
N TYR A 15 1.89 5.63 10.58
CA TYR A 15 1.11 5.69 9.34
C TYR A 15 -0.36 5.32 9.60
N ASN A 16 -0.61 4.23 10.30
CA ASN A 16 -1.98 3.82 10.64
C ASN A 16 -2.69 4.91 11.46
N ALA A 17 -1.99 5.55 12.38
CA ALA A 17 -2.55 6.63 13.20
C ALA A 17 -2.97 7.83 12.35
N VAL A 18 -2.17 8.24 11.36
CA VAL A 18 -2.53 9.38 10.50
C VAL A 18 -3.64 9.03 9.49
N CYS A 19 -3.79 7.76 9.14
CA CYS A 19 -4.88 7.30 8.27
C CYS A 19 -6.22 7.16 8.99
N LYS A 20 -6.21 6.97 10.31
CA LYS A 20 -7.41 6.65 11.09
C LYS A 20 -8.55 7.68 10.91
N PRO A 21 -8.32 9.00 11.00
CA PRO A 21 -9.40 9.98 10.78
C PRO A 21 -10.02 9.86 9.40
N LEU A 22 -9.21 9.63 8.37
CA LEU A 22 -9.71 9.46 7.00
C LEU A 22 -10.55 8.19 6.87
N CYS A 23 -10.08 7.08 7.43
CA CYS A 23 -10.83 5.82 7.43
C CYS A 23 -12.19 5.99 8.12
N GLN A 24 -12.23 6.71 9.23
CA GLN A 24 -13.48 7.00 9.95
C GLN A 24 -14.42 7.87 9.12
N GLU A 25 -13.91 8.91 8.49
CA GLU A 25 -14.69 9.78 7.61
C GLU A 25 -15.31 9.01 6.45
N LEU A 26 -14.54 8.11 5.84
CA LEU A 26 -14.95 7.37 4.65
C LEU A 26 -15.71 6.07 4.96
N GLY A 27 -15.74 5.65 6.21
CA GLY A 27 -16.33 4.36 6.58
C GLY A 27 -15.57 3.16 6.03
N LEU A 28 -14.26 3.29 5.84
CA LEU A 28 -13.40 2.24 5.31
C LEU A 28 -12.47 1.70 6.40
N SER A 29 -12.14 0.41 6.31
CA SER A 29 -11.05 -0.15 7.11
C SER A 29 -9.70 0.33 6.58
N GLN A 30 -8.67 0.25 7.43
CA GLN A 30 -7.31 0.56 6.99
C GLN A 30 -6.89 -0.34 5.83
N THR A 31 -7.24 -1.63 5.88
CA THR A 31 -6.92 -2.57 4.81
C THR A 31 -7.59 -2.18 3.49
N ALA A 32 -8.85 -1.76 3.53
CA ALA A 32 -9.55 -1.30 2.33
C ALA A 32 -8.89 -0.07 1.72
N LEU A 33 -8.52 0.91 2.54
CA LEU A 33 -7.79 2.10 2.09
C LEU A 33 -6.44 1.72 1.49
N ASP A 34 -5.69 0.83 2.16
CA ASP A 34 -4.39 0.36 1.68
C ASP A 34 -4.50 -0.33 0.32
N ILE A 35 -5.53 -1.14 0.12
CA ILE A 35 -5.78 -1.82 -1.16
C ILE A 35 -6.03 -0.80 -2.28
N LEU A 36 -6.92 0.16 -2.05
CA LEU A 36 -7.23 1.18 -3.06
C LEU A 36 -6.01 2.00 -3.43
N LEU A 37 -5.25 2.46 -2.44
CA LEU A 37 -4.04 3.25 -2.67
C LEU A 37 -2.94 2.43 -3.35
N PHE A 38 -2.78 1.17 -2.97
CA PHE A 38 -1.82 0.28 -3.61
C PHE A 38 -2.11 0.10 -5.09
N LEU A 39 -3.35 -0.20 -5.44
CA LEU A 39 -3.75 -0.38 -6.84
C LEU A 39 -3.61 0.92 -7.63
N ALA A 40 -3.99 2.05 -7.04
CA ALA A 40 -3.91 3.35 -7.69
C ALA A 40 -2.46 3.81 -7.91
N ASN A 41 -1.58 3.55 -6.95
CA ASN A 41 -0.18 3.99 -6.99
C ASN A 41 0.74 3.03 -7.75
N ASN A 42 0.30 1.81 -8.01
CA ASN A 42 1.11 0.77 -8.65
C ASN A 42 0.34 0.14 -9.80
N PRO A 43 0.23 0.82 -10.96
CA PRO A 43 -0.60 0.35 -12.08
C PRO A 43 -0.16 -0.97 -12.70
N ASP A 44 1.08 -1.42 -12.42
CA ASP A 44 1.57 -2.72 -12.88
C ASP A 44 1.03 -3.89 -12.05
N TYR A 45 0.53 -3.63 -10.83
CA TYR A 45 -0.06 -4.63 -9.97
C TYR A 45 -1.57 -4.50 -10.02
N LYS A 46 -2.26 -5.54 -10.50
CA LYS A 46 -3.69 -5.46 -10.82
C LYS A 46 -4.54 -6.59 -10.24
N THR A 47 -3.93 -7.53 -9.53
CA THR A 47 -4.65 -8.72 -9.05
C THR A 47 -4.67 -8.79 -7.52
N ALA A 48 -5.64 -9.54 -6.97
CA ALA A 48 -5.67 -9.82 -5.53
C ALA A 48 -4.39 -10.53 -5.08
N ARG A 49 -3.84 -11.40 -5.92
CA ARG A 49 -2.58 -12.09 -5.65
C ARG A 49 -1.41 -11.10 -5.52
N ASP A 50 -1.36 -10.10 -6.38
CA ASP A 50 -0.34 -9.03 -6.29
C ASP A 50 -0.41 -8.32 -4.93
N ILE A 51 -1.62 -8.04 -4.45
CA ILE A 51 -1.81 -7.39 -3.14
C ILE A 51 -1.25 -8.28 -2.03
N VAL A 52 -1.58 -9.56 -2.06
CA VAL A 52 -1.09 -10.53 -1.06
C VAL A 52 0.43 -10.62 -1.09
N GLU A 53 1.03 -10.78 -2.26
CA GLU A 53 2.46 -11.01 -2.41
C GLU A 53 3.30 -9.76 -2.14
N VAL A 54 2.85 -8.59 -2.59
CA VAL A 54 3.63 -7.35 -2.48
C VAL A 54 3.39 -6.65 -1.13
N ARG A 55 2.13 -6.58 -0.69
CA ARG A 55 1.77 -5.89 0.55
C ARG A 55 1.81 -6.79 1.78
N HIS A 56 1.96 -8.10 1.59
CA HIS A 56 1.98 -9.10 2.67
C HIS A 56 0.73 -9.04 3.57
N ILE A 57 -0.42 -8.79 2.96
CA ILE A 57 -1.71 -8.84 3.63
C ILE A 57 -2.25 -10.27 3.47
N LYS A 58 -2.82 -10.82 4.53
CA LYS A 58 -3.36 -12.18 4.49
C LYS A 58 -4.43 -12.32 3.40
N ALA A 59 -4.41 -13.44 2.68
CA ALA A 59 -5.28 -13.68 1.54
C ALA A 59 -6.77 -13.54 1.89
N ASN A 60 -7.20 -14.02 3.06
CA ASN A 60 -8.59 -13.89 3.49
C ASN A 60 -9.00 -12.44 3.74
N LEU A 61 -8.11 -11.61 4.27
CA LEU A 61 -8.36 -10.17 4.46
C LEU A 61 -8.44 -9.45 3.12
N VAL A 62 -7.56 -9.78 2.18
CA VAL A 62 -7.63 -9.23 0.82
C VAL A 62 -8.96 -9.59 0.17
N SER A 63 -9.34 -10.87 0.22
CA SER A 63 -10.58 -11.35 -0.38
C SER A 63 -11.80 -10.63 0.19
N MET A 64 -11.91 -10.55 1.52
CA MET A 64 -13.04 -9.87 2.19
C MET A 64 -13.13 -8.39 1.81
N ASN A 65 -12.01 -7.69 1.84
CA ASN A 65 -11.98 -6.26 1.55
C ASN A 65 -12.22 -5.98 0.07
N VAL A 66 -11.67 -6.79 -0.84
CA VAL A 66 -11.93 -6.67 -2.27
C VAL A 66 -13.42 -6.89 -2.56
N ASP A 67 -14.03 -7.94 -2.00
CA ASP A 67 -15.46 -8.22 -2.17
C ASP A 67 -16.31 -7.02 -1.73
N LYS A 68 -16.00 -6.46 -0.57
CA LYS A 68 -16.70 -5.28 -0.04
C LYS A 68 -16.51 -4.06 -0.92
N LEU A 69 -15.28 -3.79 -1.38
CA LEU A 69 -14.99 -2.66 -2.25
C LEU A 69 -15.69 -2.78 -3.61
N VAL A 70 -15.77 -3.99 -4.16
CA VAL A 70 -16.52 -4.26 -5.39
C VAL A 70 -18.01 -4.02 -5.16
N GLN A 71 -18.56 -4.56 -4.07
CA GLN A 71 -19.97 -4.39 -3.74
C GLN A 71 -20.34 -2.91 -3.55
N GLU A 72 -19.46 -2.13 -2.94
CA GLU A 72 -19.67 -0.70 -2.71
C GLU A 72 -19.35 0.16 -3.95
N GLY A 73 -18.88 -0.43 -5.04
CA GLY A 73 -18.64 0.25 -6.30
C GLY A 73 -17.30 0.97 -6.43
N TYR A 74 -16.36 0.74 -5.53
CA TYR A 74 -15.02 1.35 -5.57
C TYR A 74 -14.02 0.58 -6.42
N LEU A 75 -14.25 -0.71 -6.63
CA LEU A 75 -13.45 -1.58 -7.48
C LEU A 75 -14.35 -2.29 -8.48
N GLU A 76 -13.79 -2.62 -9.63
CA GLU A 76 -14.39 -3.49 -10.63
C GLU A 76 -13.45 -4.67 -10.90
N ARG A 77 -14.06 -5.85 -11.16
CA ARG A 77 -13.35 -7.05 -11.55
C ARG A 77 -13.45 -7.25 -13.05
N TYR A 78 -12.31 -7.57 -13.68
CA TYR A 78 -12.24 -7.91 -15.09
C TYR A 78 -11.50 -9.22 -15.27
N ALA A 79 -12.04 -10.12 -16.12
CA ALA A 79 -11.35 -11.33 -16.47
C ALA A 79 -10.07 -11.03 -17.26
N VAL A 80 -9.01 -11.78 -16.98
CA VAL A 80 -7.78 -11.70 -17.75
C VAL A 80 -7.95 -12.55 -19.01
N VAL A 81 -7.70 -11.95 -20.17
CA VAL A 81 -7.76 -12.65 -21.45
C VAL A 81 -6.72 -13.79 -21.44
N GLY A 82 -7.16 -15.02 -21.72
CA GLY A 82 -6.31 -16.21 -21.76
C GLY A 82 -6.08 -16.91 -20.43
N ASP A 83 -6.54 -16.38 -19.32
CA ASP A 83 -6.45 -17.04 -18.01
C ASP A 83 -7.73 -16.82 -17.18
N ARG A 84 -8.58 -17.86 -17.11
CA ARG A 84 -9.84 -17.83 -16.35
C ARG A 84 -9.64 -17.74 -14.84
N ARG A 85 -8.43 -18.03 -14.35
CA ARG A 85 -8.11 -18.02 -12.91
C ARG A 85 -7.71 -16.64 -12.40
N LYS A 86 -7.33 -15.73 -13.30
CA LYS A 86 -6.88 -14.39 -12.93
C LYS A 86 -7.97 -13.38 -13.19
N THR A 87 -8.16 -12.49 -12.21
CA THR A 87 -9.08 -11.37 -12.29
C THR A 87 -8.32 -10.09 -12.00
N LYS A 88 -8.43 -9.13 -12.91
CA LYS A 88 -7.89 -7.79 -12.71
C LYS A 88 -8.84 -6.98 -11.84
N LEU A 89 -8.26 -6.16 -10.98
CA LEU A 89 -8.96 -5.22 -10.14
C LEU A 89 -8.63 -3.81 -10.61
N LEU A 90 -9.67 -3.02 -10.88
CA LEU A 90 -9.51 -1.63 -11.29
C LEU A 90 -10.30 -0.72 -10.37
N CYS A 91 -9.68 0.39 -9.96
CA CYS A 91 -10.37 1.44 -9.22
C CYS A 91 -11.37 2.14 -10.14
N THR A 92 -12.57 2.37 -9.64
CA THR A 92 -13.62 3.07 -10.37
C THR A 92 -13.51 4.58 -10.17
N GLY A 93 -14.25 5.36 -10.96
CA GLY A 93 -14.36 6.81 -10.75
C GLY A 93 -14.86 7.17 -9.36
N LYS A 94 -15.71 6.34 -8.76
CA LYS A 94 -16.21 6.55 -7.39
C LYS A 94 -15.07 6.54 -6.36
N ALA A 95 -13.99 5.80 -6.63
CA ALA A 95 -12.82 5.74 -5.75
C ALA A 95 -11.90 6.96 -5.87
N ASP A 96 -12.01 7.77 -6.92
CA ASP A 96 -11.10 8.88 -7.16
C ASP A 96 -11.00 9.89 -5.99
N PRO A 97 -12.11 10.33 -5.36
CA PRO A 97 -12.01 11.22 -4.20
C PRO A 97 -11.27 10.59 -3.02
N ILE A 98 -11.47 9.29 -2.80
CA ILE A 98 -10.81 8.54 -1.72
C ILE A 98 -9.31 8.46 -1.99
N ILE A 99 -8.93 8.12 -3.22
CA ILE A 99 -7.54 8.02 -3.63
C ILE A 99 -6.83 9.37 -3.48
N ARG A 100 -7.46 10.46 -3.90
CA ARG A 100 -6.90 11.81 -3.75
C ARG A 100 -6.66 12.17 -2.28
N LYS A 101 -7.65 11.94 -1.42
CA LYS A 101 -7.53 12.19 0.02
C LYS A 101 -6.45 11.32 0.65
N GLY A 102 -6.40 10.05 0.26
CA GLY A 102 -5.37 9.11 0.74
C GLY A 102 -3.96 9.54 0.33
N ARG A 103 -3.78 10.00 -0.90
CA ARG A 103 -2.48 10.52 -1.37
C ARG A 103 -2.04 11.76 -0.60
N VAL A 104 -2.97 12.64 -0.26
CA VAL A 104 -2.66 13.83 0.57
C VAL A 104 -2.14 13.39 1.94
N VAL A 105 -2.78 12.41 2.57
CA VAL A 105 -2.34 11.86 3.86
C VAL A 105 -0.97 11.20 3.72
N GLN A 106 -0.74 10.40 2.68
CA GLN A 106 0.54 9.75 2.43
C GLN A 106 1.66 10.76 2.24
N ASN A 107 1.44 11.78 1.42
CA ASN A 107 2.44 12.81 1.14
C ASN A 107 2.78 13.63 2.40
N ALA A 108 1.79 13.98 3.19
CA ALA A 108 1.99 14.68 4.45
C ALA A 108 2.78 13.82 5.45
N PHE A 109 2.49 12.52 5.49
CA PHE A 109 3.21 11.58 6.34
C PHE A 109 4.69 11.48 5.95
N PHE A 110 5.00 11.33 4.67
CA PHE A 110 6.39 11.28 4.20
C PHE A 110 7.14 12.57 4.46
N LYS A 111 6.51 13.72 4.30
CA LYS A 111 7.12 15.00 4.65
C LYS A 111 7.47 15.07 6.14
N ARG A 112 6.56 14.59 6.99
CA ARG A 112 6.78 14.54 8.43
C ARG A 112 7.93 13.61 8.82
N LEU A 113 8.06 12.47 8.16
CA LEU A 113 9.16 11.53 8.40
C LEU A 113 10.52 12.16 8.13
N LEU A 114 10.58 13.03 7.13
CA LEU A 114 11.83 13.65 6.67
C LEU A 114 12.05 15.05 7.23
N ASP A 115 11.18 15.49 8.15
CA ASP A 115 11.29 16.79 8.78
C ASP A 115 12.63 16.91 9.51
N HIS A 116 13.31 18.05 9.35
CA HIS A 116 14.64 18.32 9.91
C HIS A 116 15.76 17.41 9.40
N VAL A 117 15.51 16.61 8.37
CA VAL A 117 16.55 15.82 7.70
C VAL A 117 17.10 16.64 6.52
N GLU A 118 18.41 16.89 6.51
CA GLU A 118 19.05 17.65 5.44
C GLU A 118 18.84 16.98 4.07
N PRO A 119 18.65 17.75 2.98
CA PRO A 119 18.43 17.19 1.64
C PRO A 119 19.50 16.18 1.20
N ALA A 120 20.76 16.43 1.54
CA ALA A 120 21.86 15.52 1.20
C ALA A 120 21.70 14.17 1.93
N ASP A 121 21.26 14.20 3.18
CA ASP A 121 21.03 13.00 3.98
C ASP A 121 19.80 12.24 3.48
N GLN A 122 18.77 12.94 3.02
CA GLN A 122 17.59 12.30 2.40
C GLN A 122 18.00 11.52 1.15
N GLU A 123 18.83 12.09 0.30
CA GLU A 123 19.32 11.45 -0.91
C GLU A 123 20.10 10.17 -0.60
N VAL A 124 21.01 10.24 0.37
CA VAL A 124 21.79 9.07 0.83
C VAL A 124 20.86 8.00 1.40
N PHE A 125 19.89 8.41 2.19
CA PHE A 125 18.92 7.49 2.80
C PHE A 125 18.12 6.71 1.74
N PHE A 126 17.55 7.39 0.75
CA PHE A 126 16.78 6.73 -0.30
C PHE A 126 17.64 5.81 -1.16
N ARG A 127 18.85 6.24 -1.50
CA ARG A 127 19.79 5.42 -2.27
C ARG A 127 20.20 4.18 -1.49
N THR A 128 20.44 4.33 -0.19
CA THR A 128 20.82 3.22 0.69
C THR A 128 19.65 2.24 0.86
N MET A 129 18.43 2.73 1.02
CA MET A 129 17.23 1.88 1.09
C MET A 129 17.06 1.04 -0.17
N GLU A 130 17.28 1.63 -1.33
CA GLU A 130 17.19 0.92 -2.61
C GLU A 130 18.21 -0.22 -2.67
N LEU A 131 19.45 0.03 -2.24
CA LEU A 131 20.48 -1.00 -2.19
C LEU A 131 20.13 -2.11 -1.22
N ILE A 132 19.64 -1.76 -0.03
CA ILE A 132 19.19 -2.74 0.97
C ILE A 132 18.06 -3.60 0.41
N GLY A 133 17.10 -2.98 -0.30
CA GLY A 133 16.01 -3.69 -0.96
C GLY A 133 16.52 -4.74 -1.95
N LYS A 134 17.51 -4.39 -2.75
CA LYS A 134 18.14 -5.34 -3.69
C LYS A 134 18.82 -6.50 -2.95
N ASN A 135 19.49 -6.22 -1.85
CA ASN A 135 20.12 -7.26 -1.05
C ASN A 135 19.09 -8.23 -0.45
N LEU A 136 17.92 -7.74 -0.06
CA LEU A 136 16.84 -8.58 0.41
C LEU A 136 16.28 -9.50 -0.67
N GLU A 137 16.18 -9.02 -1.90
CA GLU A 137 15.75 -9.83 -3.04
C GLU A 137 16.75 -10.96 -3.35
N ILE A 138 18.04 -10.65 -3.34
CA ILE A 138 19.11 -11.64 -3.54
C ILE A 138 19.02 -12.71 -2.45
N GLY A 139 18.83 -12.31 -1.18
CA GLY A 139 18.67 -13.23 -0.05
C GLY A 139 17.49 -14.17 -0.22
N ARG A 140 16.37 -13.69 -0.76
CA ARG A 140 15.19 -14.51 -1.05
C ARG A 140 15.44 -15.51 -2.18
N ALA A 141 16.23 -15.13 -3.17
CA ALA A 141 16.56 -16.00 -4.29
C ALA A 141 17.44 -17.20 -3.88
N HIS A 142 18.17 -17.08 -2.79
CA HIS A 142 19.08 -18.12 -2.28
C HIS A 142 18.47 -18.98 -1.16
N VAL A 143 17.28 -18.63 -0.73
CA VAL A 143 16.52 -19.42 0.23
C VAL A 143 15.60 -20.39 -0.49
#